data_78ee24d387327575be5808a6c0ff382f
#
_entry.id   78ee24d387327575be5808a6c0ff382f
#
_cell.length_a   1.000
_cell.length_b   1.000
_cell.length_c   1.000
_cell.angle_alpha   90.00
_cell.angle_beta   90.00
_cell.angle_gamma   90.00
#
_symmetry.space_group_name_H-M   'P 1'
#
loop_
_entity.id
_entity.type
_entity.pdbx_description
1 polymer ?
#
loop_
_entity_poly.entity_id
_entity_poly.type
_entity_poly.pdbx_seq_one_letter_code
_entity_poly.pdbx_strand_id
1 'polypeptide(L)'
;MPFFAPFTGAESLRQPFNRLVFHVRASYYDETALIVRQLVNLGIKKIAVFHQNDAYGKAGLDGVNKALAEHKLPLAGAATVERNSVDVAAAVEKLVAAKPDAVVQIAAYGASAAFVRAARKAGFGGTFYNVSFVGTQALADELGKDGAGVVVSQVVPSPYQPSRQI
;
A
#
# COMPACT_ATOMS: atom_id res chain seq x y z
N MET A 1 -10.91 29.04 4.93
CA MET A 1 -9.73 29.14 4.04
C MET A 1 -9.70 27.90 3.14
N PRO A 2 -9.49 28.03 1.83
CA PRO A 2 -9.34 26.86 0.95
C PRO A 2 -8.11 26.01 1.32
N PHE A 3 -8.26 24.69 1.26
CA PHE A 3 -7.17 23.73 1.47
C PHE A 3 -6.92 23.02 0.14
N PHE A 4 -5.81 23.35 -0.51
CA PHE A 4 -5.46 22.87 -1.84
C PHE A 4 -4.43 21.75 -1.78
N ALA A 5 -4.66 20.69 -2.56
CA ALA A 5 -3.74 19.58 -2.78
C ALA A 5 -3.22 18.92 -1.49
N PRO A 6 -4.10 18.48 -0.55
CA PRO A 6 -3.62 17.73 0.61
C PRO A 6 -2.81 16.51 0.13
N PHE A 7 -1.61 16.34 0.70
CA PHE A 7 -0.71 15.25 0.30
C PHE A 7 -1.27 13.87 0.64
N THR A 8 -2.16 13.77 1.63
CA THR A 8 -2.80 12.51 2.03
C THR A 8 -3.95 12.10 1.10
N GLY A 9 -4.12 10.79 0.91
CA GLY A 9 -5.27 10.18 0.25
C GLY A 9 -6.42 9.82 1.21
N ALA A 10 -6.42 10.34 2.45
CA ALA A 10 -7.39 9.97 3.48
C ALA A 10 -8.83 10.36 3.10
N GLU A 11 -9.79 9.43 3.29
CA GLU A 11 -11.21 9.65 3.02
C GLU A 11 -11.83 10.71 3.94
N SER A 12 -11.31 10.87 5.15
CA SER A 12 -11.80 11.88 6.12
C SER A 12 -11.71 13.33 5.62
N LEU A 13 -10.90 13.60 4.60
CA LEU A 13 -10.86 14.91 3.93
C LEU A 13 -11.78 14.97 2.71
N ARG A 14 -12.41 13.87 2.31
CA ARG A 14 -13.27 13.74 1.12
C ARG A 14 -14.73 13.56 1.50
N GLN A 15 -14.99 12.93 2.65
CA GLN A 15 -16.31 12.67 3.16
C GLN A 15 -16.42 13.10 4.65
N PRO A 16 -17.46 13.87 5.00
CA PRO A 16 -18.45 14.48 4.11
C PRO A 16 -17.83 15.52 3.17
N PHE A 17 -18.44 15.75 2.01
CA PHE A 17 -17.96 16.70 1.02
C PHE A 17 -17.73 18.11 1.62
N ASN A 18 -16.54 18.66 1.42
CA ASN A 18 -16.18 20.00 1.82
C ASN A 18 -15.71 20.83 0.62
N ARG A 19 -16.50 21.83 0.22
CA ARG A 19 -16.23 22.71 -0.93
C ARG A 19 -14.91 23.49 -0.85
N LEU A 20 -14.28 23.52 0.31
CA LEU A 20 -13.02 24.23 0.54
C LEU A 20 -11.79 23.31 0.44
N VAL A 21 -11.97 22.01 0.21
CA VAL A 21 -10.86 21.04 0.05
C VAL A 21 -10.76 20.63 -1.40
N PHE A 22 -9.62 20.90 -2.03
CA PHE A 22 -9.35 20.61 -3.45
C PHE A 22 -8.32 19.48 -3.56
N HIS A 23 -8.77 18.30 -3.99
CA HIS A 23 -7.92 17.12 -4.14
C HIS A 23 -7.33 17.04 -5.54
N VAL A 24 -6.03 16.79 -5.65
CA VAL A 24 -5.31 16.57 -6.92
C VAL A 24 -4.75 15.16 -7.07
N ARG A 25 -4.96 14.31 -6.07
CA ARG A 25 -4.54 12.91 -6.09
C ARG A 25 -5.70 11.98 -5.76
N ALA A 26 -5.58 10.71 -6.15
CA ALA A 26 -6.50 9.65 -5.77
C ALA A 26 -6.54 9.43 -4.25
N SER A 27 -7.64 8.90 -3.75
CA SER A 27 -7.76 8.46 -2.35
C SER A 27 -7.01 7.16 -2.11
N TYR A 28 -6.81 6.80 -0.84
CA TYR A 28 -6.30 5.47 -0.49
C TYR A 28 -7.27 4.37 -0.91
N TYR A 29 -8.58 4.63 -0.93
CA TYR A 29 -9.56 3.67 -1.41
C TYR A 29 -9.43 3.44 -2.92
N ASP A 30 -9.23 4.49 -3.71
CA ASP A 30 -9.00 4.36 -5.16
C ASP A 30 -7.71 3.57 -5.45
N GLU A 31 -6.62 3.87 -4.72
CA GLU A 31 -5.34 3.18 -4.90
C GLU A 31 -5.44 1.70 -4.53
N THR A 32 -6.03 1.38 -3.38
CA THR A 32 -6.17 -0.01 -2.93
C THR A 32 -7.13 -0.80 -3.80
N ALA A 33 -8.21 -0.17 -4.30
CA ALA A 33 -9.12 -0.78 -5.27
C ALA A 33 -8.38 -1.12 -6.58
N LEU A 34 -7.54 -0.23 -7.07
CA LEU A 34 -6.70 -0.49 -8.25
C LEU A 34 -5.73 -1.65 -8.02
N ILE A 35 -5.04 -1.67 -6.87
CA ILE A 35 -4.09 -2.73 -6.51
C ILE A 35 -4.82 -4.08 -6.43
N VAL A 36 -5.93 -4.17 -5.69
CA VAL A 36 -6.69 -5.42 -5.54
C VAL A 36 -7.22 -5.90 -6.89
N ARG A 37 -7.78 -5.01 -7.71
CA ARG A 37 -8.25 -5.35 -9.06
C ARG A 37 -7.12 -5.90 -9.92
N GLN A 38 -5.93 -5.30 -9.88
CA GLN A 38 -4.76 -5.78 -10.60
C GLN A 38 -4.35 -7.18 -10.13
N LEU A 39 -4.30 -7.41 -8.82
CA LEU A 39 -3.97 -8.70 -8.24
C LEU A 39 -4.97 -9.78 -8.67
N VAL A 40 -6.27 -9.48 -8.58
CA VAL A 40 -7.34 -10.41 -9.00
C VAL A 40 -7.25 -10.73 -10.49
N ASN A 41 -6.98 -9.74 -11.35
CA ASN A 41 -6.78 -9.95 -12.79
C ASN A 41 -5.58 -10.85 -13.10
N LEU A 42 -4.56 -10.85 -12.24
CA LEU A 42 -3.41 -11.77 -12.32
C LEU A 42 -3.69 -13.15 -11.71
N GLY A 43 -4.92 -13.41 -11.24
CA GLY A 43 -5.29 -14.67 -10.61
C GLY A 43 -4.88 -14.78 -9.14
N ILE A 44 -4.35 -13.72 -8.54
CA ILE A 44 -3.91 -13.68 -7.15
C ILE A 44 -5.10 -13.40 -6.23
N LYS A 45 -5.42 -14.35 -5.35
CA LYS A 45 -6.63 -14.29 -4.51
C LYS A 45 -6.36 -14.27 -3.01
N LYS A 46 -5.21 -14.75 -2.57
CA LYS A 46 -4.79 -14.72 -1.16
C LYS A 46 -3.98 -13.46 -0.88
N ILE A 47 -4.66 -12.40 -0.55
CA ILE A 47 -4.07 -11.07 -0.33
C ILE A 47 -4.05 -10.78 1.16
N ALA A 48 -2.87 -10.42 1.68
CA ALA A 48 -2.67 -9.96 3.05
C ALA A 48 -2.28 -8.48 3.09
N VAL A 49 -2.40 -7.87 4.26
CA VAL A 49 -2.06 -6.46 4.46
C VAL A 49 -1.04 -6.30 5.58
N PHE A 50 0.05 -5.61 5.28
CA PHE A 50 0.99 -5.08 6.25
C PHE A 50 0.79 -3.56 6.36
N HIS A 51 0.48 -3.04 7.54
CA HIS A 51 0.14 -1.63 7.67
C HIS A 51 0.68 -0.98 8.94
N GLN A 52 0.88 0.33 8.87
CA GLN A 52 1.23 1.15 10.03
C GLN A 52 0.07 1.21 11.02
N ASN A 53 0.36 1.15 12.33
CA ASN A 53 -0.65 1.18 13.39
C ASN A 53 -1.10 2.61 13.69
N ASP A 54 -1.71 3.26 12.70
CA ASP A 54 -2.27 4.61 12.82
C ASP A 54 -3.44 4.82 11.83
N ALA A 55 -3.95 6.05 11.75
CA ALA A 55 -5.06 6.41 10.87
C ALA A 55 -4.74 6.16 9.38
N TYR A 56 -3.48 6.36 8.95
CA TYR A 56 -3.04 6.10 7.59
C TYR A 56 -3.13 4.59 7.25
N GLY A 57 -2.51 3.76 8.08
CA GLY A 57 -2.52 2.32 7.89
C GLY A 57 -3.92 1.72 7.96
N LYS A 58 -4.76 2.21 8.89
CA LYS A 58 -6.17 1.78 9.00
C LYS A 58 -6.97 2.17 7.76
N ALA A 59 -6.82 3.38 7.24
CA ALA A 59 -7.51 3.81 6.02
C ALA A 59 -7.14 2.93 4.81
N GLY A 60 -5.87 2.54 4.68
CA GLY A 60 -5.45 1.61 3.63
C GLY A 60 -5.99 0.20 3.83
N LEU A 61 -5.98 -0.33 5.06
CA LEU A 61 -6.57 -1.63 5.37
C LEU A 61 -8.07 -1.65 5.05
N ASP A 62 -8.80 -0.60 5.43
CA ASP A 62 -10.24 -0.48 5.13
C ASP A 62 -10.48 -0.46 3.61
N GLY A 63 -9.63 0.25 2.86
CA GLY A 63 -9.69 0.28 1.40
C GLY A 63 -9.46 -1.09 0.76
N VAL A 64 -8.47 -1.85 1.24
CA VAL A 64 -8.23 -3.23 0.78
C VAL A 64 -9.41 -4.14 1.12
N ASN A 65 -9.95 -4.07 2.34
CA ASN A 65 -11.10 -4.87 2.74
C ASN A 65 -12.32 -4.57 1.86
N LYS A 66 -12.59 -3.30 1.59
CA LYS A 66 -13.69 -2.88 0.71
C LYS A 66 -13.51 -3.44 -0.71
N ALA A 67 -12.31 -3.30 -1.28
CA ALA A 67 -12.02 -3.81 -2.61
C ALA A 67 -12.12 -5.34 -2.69
N LEU A 68 -11.62 -6.06 -1.67
CA LEU A 68 -11.75 -7.52 -1.61
C LEU A 68 -13.22 -7.96 -1.52
N ALA A 69 -14.04 -7.24 -0.76
CA ALA A 69 -15.49 -7.53 -0.66
C ALA A 69 -16.20 -7.40 -2.01
N GLU A 70 -15.85 -6.42 -2.84
CA GLU A 70 -16.36 -6.26 -4.20
C GLU A 70 -16.04 -7.48 -5.09
N HIS A 71 -14.90 -8.12 -4.85
CA HIS A 71 -14.47 -9.35 -5.53
C HIS A 71 -14.90 -10.63 -4.81
N LYS A 72 -15.65 -10.54 -3.69
CA LYS A 72 -16.07 -11.68 -2.85
C LYS A 72 -14.89 -12.51 -2.34
N LEU A 73 -13.78 -11.87 -2.04
CA LEU A 73 -12.57 -12.49 -1.50
C LEU A 73 -12.37 -12.12 -0.03
N PRO A 74 -11.97 -13.07 0.82
CA PRO A 74 -11.59 -12.77 2.19
C PRO A 74 -10.17 -12.18 2.24
N LEU A 75 -9.90 -11.35 3.24
CA LEU A 75 -8.54 -10.97 3.59
C LEU A 75 -7.78 -12.17 4.15
N ALA A 76 -6.60 -12.49 3.61
CA ALA A 76 -5.79 -13.63 4.08
C ALA A 76 -5.15 -13.38 5.45
N GLY A 77 -4.89 -12.12 5.78
CA GLY A 77 -4.36 -11.72 7.09
C GLY A 77 -3.98 -10.24 7.11
N ALA A 78 -3.89 -9.69 8.31
CA ALA A 78 -3.38 -8.34 8.53
C ALA A 78 -2.39 -8.33 9.69
N ALA A 79 -1.33 -7.53 9.56
CA ALA A 79 -0.37 -7.28 10.63
C ALA A 79 0.10 -5.83 10.61
N THR A 80 0.52 -5.35 11.78
CA THR A 80 0.88 -3.95 11.98
C THR A 80 2.35 -3.77 12.29
N VAL A 81 2.81 -2.55 12.04
CA VAL A 81 4.07 -2.00 12.55
C VAL A 81 3.77 -0.65 13.21
N GLU A 82 4.46 -0.33 14.28
CA GLU A 82 4.34 0.98 14.92
C GLU A 82 4.94 2.07 14.04
N ARG A 83 4.37 3.27 14.13
CA ARG A 83 4.86 4.42 13.37
C ARG A 83 6.34 4.68 13.69
N ASN A 84 7.14 4.92 12.64
CA ASN A 84 8.58 5.13 12.72
C ASN A 84 9.39 3.94 13.28
N SER A 85 8.78 2.76 13.40
CA SER A 85 9.46 1.52 13.74
C SER A 85 9.82 0.73 12.49
N VAL A 86 10.89 -0.03 12.58
CA VAL A 86 11.29 -1.06 11.59
C VAL A 86 11.26 -2.47 12.22
N ASP A 87 10.71 -2.59 13.42
CA ASP A 87 10.50 -3.90 14.05
C ASP A 87 9.28 -4.58 13.42
N VAL A 88 9.56 -5.48 12.50
CA VAL A 88 8.56 -6.18 11.69
C VAL A 88 8.48 -7.67 12.00
N ALA A 89 9.22 -8.17 13.01
CA ALA A 89 9.36 -9.60 13.27
C ALA A 89 8.01 -10.29 13.46
N ALA A 90 7.18 -9.78 14.36
CA ALA A 90 5.85 -10.32 14.63
C ALA A 90 4.91 -10.25 13.42
N ALA A 91 5.02 -9.17 12.62
CA ALA A 91 4.23 -9.02 11.42
C ALA A 91 4.62 -10.04 10.33
N VAL A 92 5.92 -10.27 10.17
CA VAL A 92 6.44 -11.28 9.24
C VAL A 92 5.99 -12.68 9.64
N GLU A 93 6.17 -13.08 10.91
CA GLU A 93 5.73 -14.38 11.42
C GLU A 93 4.25 -14.60 11.11
N LYS A 94 3.40 -13.65 11.49
CA LYS A 94 1.95 -13.72 11.29
C LYS A 94 1.56 -13.85 9.83
N LEU A 95 2.13 -13.00 8.95
CA LEU A 95 1.71 -12.96 7.55
C LEU A 95 2.30 -14.11 6.74
N VAL A 96 3.54 -14.53 7.00
CA VAL A 96 4.12 -15.69 6.30
C VAL A 96 3.39 -16.97 6.69
N ALA A 97 2.97 -17.13 7.95
CA ALA A 97 2.15 -18.26 8.41
C ALA A 97 0.78 -18.33 7.70
N ALA A 98 0.19 -17.20 7.32
CA ALA A 98 -1.05 -17.12 6.55
C ALA A 98 -0.88 -17.55 5.08
N LYS A 99 0.35 -17.70 4.59
CA LYS A 99 0.70 -18.10 3.22
C LYS A 99 -0.06 -17.30 2.15
N PRO A 100 0.01 -15.97 2.16
CA PRO A 100 -0.60 -15.15 1.12
C PRO A 100 0.20 -15.25 -0.19
N ASP A 101 -0.45 -14.97 -1.31
CA ASP A 101 0.22 -14.85 -2.61
C ASP A 101 0.78 -13.43 -2.83
N ALA A 102 0.15 -12.45 -2.18
CA ALA A 102 0.57 -11.04 -2.23
C ALA A 102 0.37 -10.34 -0.89
N VAL A 103 1.24 -9.37 -0.58
CA VAL A 103 1.10 -8.47 0.56
C VAL A 103 0.98 -7.04 0.08
N VAL A 104 -0.13 -6.38 0.45
CA VAL A 104 -0.30 -4.94 0.25
C VAL A 104 0.28 -4.21 1.46
N GLN A 105 1.22 -3.31 1.23
CA GLN A 105 1.94 -2.57 2.26
C GLN A 105 1.43 -1.13 2.33
N ILE A 106 0.99 -0.71 3.51
CA ILE A 106 0.51 0.64 3.83
C ILE A 106 1.35 1.14 5.02
N ALA A 107 2.62 1.41 4.77
CA ALA A 107 3.59 1.84 5.77
C ALA A 107 4.63 2.79 5.15
N ALA A 108 5.47 3.40 5.98
CA ALA A 108 6.61 4.19 5.52
C ALA A 108 7.67 3.30 4.84
N TYR A 109 8.49 3.89 3.97
CA TYR A 109 9.48 3.16 3.16
C TYR A 109 10.43 2.29 4.00
N GLY A 110 10.93 2.78 5.14
CA GLY A 110 11.83 2.01 6.00
C GLY A 110 11.18 0.75 6.57
N ALA A 111 9.94 0.85 7.08
CA ALA A 111 9.18 -0.30 7.58
C ALA A 111 8.83 -1.27 6.44
N SER A 112 8.44 -0.75 5.27
CA SER A 112 8.12 -1.56 4.09
C SER A 112 9.34 -2.33 3.59
N ALA A 113 10.51 -1.69 3.53
CA ALA A 113 11.76 -2.34 3.13
C ALA A 113 12.20 -3.40 4.14
N ALA A 114 12.13 -3.11 5.44
CA ALA A 114 12.43 -4.07 6.51
C ALA A 114 11.53 -5.31 6.40
N PHE A 115 10.22 -5.10 6.16
CA PHE A 115 9.26 -6.18 5.98
C PHE A 115 9.58 -7.04 4.74
N VAL A 116 9.87 -6.43 3.59
CA VAL A 116 10.24 -7.16 2.36
C VAL A 116 11.44 -8.06 2.59
N ARG A 117 12.52 -7.52 3.18
CA ARG A 117 13.73 -8.30 3.46
C ARG A 117 13.47 -9.45 4.42
N ALA A 118 12.78 -9.16 5.53
CA ALA A 118 12.50 -10.18 6.56
C ALA A 118 11.54 -11.27 6.05
N ALA A 119 10.49 -10.90 5.30
CA ALA A 119 9.55 -11.85 4.71
C ALA A 119 10.24 -12.77 3.69
N ARG A 120 11.10 -12.23 2.82
CA ARG A 120 11.89 -13.05 1.88
C ARG A 120 12.83 -13.99 2.59
N LYS A 121 13.52 -13.51 3.64
CA LYS A 121 14.39 -14.37 4.48
C LYS A 121 13.61 -15.50 5.16
N ALA A 122 12.34 -15.25 5.50
CA ALA A 122 11.42 -16.25 6.05
C ALA A 122 10.78 -17.17 4.98
N GLY A 123 11.21 -17.07 3.71
CA GLY A 123 10.74 -17.93 2.60
C GLY A 123 9.48 -17.45 1.88
N PHE A 124 9.05 -16.20 2.10
CA PHE A 124 7.92 -15.65 1.34
C PHE A 124 8.30 -15.41 -0.11
N GLY A 125 7.67 -16.14 -1.03
CA GLY A 125 7.90 -16.06 -2.48
C GLY A 125 6.85 -15.25 -3.26
N GLY A 126 5.88 -14.63 -2.56
CA GLY A 126 4.84 -13.81 -3.20
C GLY A 126 5.31 -12.40 -3.57
N THR A 127 4.36 -11.57 -3.99
CA THR A 127 4.65 -10.20 -4.43
C THR A 127 4.29 -9.17 -3.36
N PHE A 128 4.95 -7.99 -3.45
CA PHE A 128 4.69 -6.86 -2.56
C PHE A 128 4.15 -5.68 -3.36
N TYR A 129 3.02 -5.15 -2.93
CA TYR A 129 2.39 -3.96 -3.49
C TYR A 129 2.35 -2.86 -2.45
N ASN A 130 2.72 -1.65 -2.83
CA ASN A 130 2.74 -0.49 -1.94
C ASN A 130 1.81 0.60 -2.47
N VAL A 131 1.14 1.30 -1.57
CA VAL A 131 0.45 2.55 -1.94
C VAL A 131 1.49 3.67 -2.16
N SER A 132 1.18 4.61 -3.03
CA SER A 132 2.10 5.66 -3.48
C SER A 132 2.70 6.50 -2.35
N PHE A 133 2.00 6.60 -1.21
CA PHE A 133 2.46 7.35 -0.03
C PHE A 133 3.76 6.79 0.58
N VAL A 134 4.13 5.56 0.28
CA VAL A 134 5.40 4.97 0.72
C VAL A 134 6.61 5.79 0.26
N GLY A 135 6.50 6.51 -0.86
CA GLY A 135 7.61 7.22 -1.50
C GLY A 135 8.45 6.29 -2.37
N THR A 136 8.13 6.24 -3.67
CA THR A 136 8.71 5.27 -4.61
C THR A 136 10.23 5.31 -4.64
N GLN A 137 10.82 6.51 -4.78
CA GLN A 137 12.28 6.64 -4.84
C GLN A 137 12.93 6.24 -3.52
N ALA A 138 12.38 6.71 -2.39
CA ALA A 138 12.92 6.37 -1.07
C ALA A 138 12.87 4.86 -0.80
N LEU A 139 11.78 4.18 -1.20
CA LEU A 139 11.68 2.73 -1.08
C LEU A 139 12.66 2.01 -2.00
N ALA A 140 12.84 2.49 -3.23
CA ALA A 140 13.78 1.90 -4.19
C ALA A 140 15.23 2.03 -3.69
N ASP A 141 15.61 3.21 -3.19
CA ASP A 141 16.94 3.46 -2.65
C ASP A 141 17.20 2.60 -1.40
N GLU A 142 16.21 2.51 -0.51
CA GLU A 142 16.29 1.68 0.70
C GLU A 142 16.43 0.19 0.37
N LEU A 143 15.65 -0.33 -0.59
CA LEU A 143 15.69 -1.74 -0.95
C LEU A 143 16.91 -2.10 -1.81
N GLY A 144 17.37 -1.22 -2.68
CA GLY A 144 18.43 -1.52 -3.64
C GLY A 144 18.10 -2.76 -4.47
N LYS A 145 19.02 -3.73 -4.49
CA LYS A 145 18.82 -5.02 -5.20
C LYS A 145 17.64 -5.85 -4.68
N ASP A 146 17.24 -5.65 -3.43
CA ASP A 146 16.10 -6.34 -2.84
C ASP A 146 14.76 -5.78 -3.32
N GLY A 147 14.74 -4.72 -4.12
CA GLY A 147 13.54 -4.10 -4.69
C GLY A 147 12.92 -4.86 -5.89
N ALA A 148 13.60 -5.85 -6.43
CA ALA A 148 13.08 -6.61 -7.58
C ALA A 148 11.71 -7.24 -7.27
N GLY A 149 10.69 -6.99 -8.14
CA GLY A 149 9.33 -7.50 -7.95
C GLY A 149 8.48 -6.77 -6.90
N VAL A 150 8.97 -5.68 -6.33
CA VAL A 150 8.17 -4.78 -5.48
C VAL A 150 7.46 -3.76 -6.36
N VAL A 151 6.16 -3.61 -6.20
CA VAL A 151 5.30 -2.72 -6.99
C VAL A 151 4.83 -1.55 -6.13
N VAL A 152 4.79 -0.35 -6.71
CA VAL A 152 4.27 0.86 -6.06
C VAL A 152 3.22 1.50 -6.97
N SER A 153 2.01 1.73 -6.44
CA SER A 153 0.99 2.49 -7.17
C SER A 153 1.43 3.95 -7.37
N GLN A 154 0.97 4.57 -8.45
CA GLN A 154 1.24 5.97 -8.73
C GLN A 154 -0.08 6.73 -8.87
N VAL A 155 -0.17 7.90 -8.27
CA VAL A 155 -1.37 8.76 -8.29
C VAL A 155 -1.23 9.97 -9.19
N VAL A 156 -0.05 10.15 -9.76
CA VAL A 156 0.28 11.18 -10.76
C VAL A 156 1.16 10.56 -11.86
N PRO A 157 1.12 11.08 -13.08
CA PRO A 157 2.01 10.62 -14.14
C PRO A 157 3.48 10.76 -13.75
N SER A 158 4.32 9.87 -14.25
CA SER A 158 5.77 9.95 -14.02
C SER A 158 6.34 11.23 -14.66
N PRO A 159 7.10 12.04 -13.91
CA PRO A 159 7.74 13.24 -14.46
C PRO A 159 8.83 12.91 -15.49
N TYR A 160 9.24 11.66 -15.57
CA TYR A 160 10.28 11.17 -16.49
C TYR A 160 9.72 10.54 -17.78
N GLN A 161 8.40 10.60 -17.99
CA GLN A 161 7.76 10.12 -19.23
C GLN A 161 7.29 11.32 -20.07
N PRO A 162 8.12 11.84 -21.00
CA PRO A 162 7.79 13.05 -21.78
C PRO A 162 6.68 12.85 -22.82
N SER A 163 6.23 11.63 -23.06
CA SER A 163 5.23 11.30 -24.10
C SER A 163 3.77 11.55 -23.69
N ARG A 164 3.50 11.93 -22.45
CA ARG A 164 2.14 12.34 -22.04
C ARG A 164 2.11 13.85 -21.87
N GLN A 165 1.73 14.54 -22.95
CA GLN A 165 1.26 15.91 -22.84
C GLN A 165 -0.04 15.92 -22.03
N ILE A 166 -0.07 16.77 -21.00
CA ILE A 166 -1.27 17.07 -20.22
C ILE A 166 -2.13 18.01 -21.04
#